data_4ebb04d2c6f06eaa9bc0ebc839f131cb
#
_entry.id   4ebb04d2c6f06eaa9bc0ebc839f131cb
#
_cell.length_a   1.000
_cell.length_b   1.000
_cell.length_c   1.000
_cell.angle_alpha   90.00
_cell.angle_beta   90.00
_cell.angle_gamma   90.00
#
_symmetry.space_group_name_H-M   'P 1'
#
loop_
_entity.id
_entity.type
_entity.pdbx_description
1 polymer ?
#
loop_
_entity_poly.entity_id
_entity_poly.type
_entity_poly.pdbx_seq_one_letter_code
_entity_poly.pdbx_strand_id
1 'polypeptide(L)'
;DFFESLVERVSLLKGLEYAQAVEICKDLPLMPGAHELISELKKQDYKVVCFSGGFRIGTTPAKEKLGIDADFSNILHEKDGILTGLVGGDMMFGFSKGDMIQRVQAMLGVSKENTLVAGDGANDVSMFPYADKRVAFCAKDILKKEANIIVDKKDLTEILN
;
A
#
# COMPACT_ATOMS: atom_id res chain seq x y z
N ASP A 1 -9.88 -16.09 3.52
CA ASP A 1 -9.42 -15.50 2.25
C ASP A 1 -9.42 -13.97 2.36
N PHE A 2 -8.39 -13.32 1.75
CA PHE A 2 -8.25 -11.85 1.76
C PHE A 2 -9.45 -11.16 1.09
N PHE A 3 -9.86 -11.65 -0.06
CA PHE A 3 -10.99 -11.11 -0.83
C PHE A 3 -12.30 -11.17 -0.04
N GLU A 4 -12.64 -12.33 0.49
CA GLU A 4 -13.89 -12.51 1.27
C GLU A 4 -13.91 -11.60 2.50
N SER A 5 -12.80 -11.53 3.24
CA SER A 5 -12.66 -10.65 4.40
C SER A 5 -12.78 -9.16 4.04
N LEU A 6 -12.26 -8.75 2.88
CA LEU A 6 -12.40 -7.38 2.40
C LEU A 6 -13.85 -7.06 2.07
N VAL A 7 -14.53 -7.91 1.30
CA VAL A 7 -15.93 -7.74 0.90
C VAL A 7 -16.85 -7.69 2.13
N GLU A 8 -16.67 -8.61 3.08
CA GLU A 8 -17.45 -8.63 4.31
C GLU A 8 -17.31 -7.33 5.11
N ARG A 9 -16.08 -6.86 5.34
CA ARG A 9 -15.82 -5.60 6.06
C ARG A 9 -16.41 -4.38 5.36
N VAL A 10 -16.31 -4.32 4.03
CA VAL A 10 -16.86 -3.20 3.27
C VAL A 10 -18.38 -3.22 3.27
N SER A 11 -19.03 -4.38 3.30
CA SER A 11 -20.49 -4.49 3.37
C SER A 11 -21.07 -3.78 4.60
N LEU A 12 -20.30 -3.70 5.70
CA LEU A 12 -20.70 -3.00 6.93
C LEU A 12 -20.78 -1.48 6.77
N LEU A 13 -20.16 -0.92 5.74
CA LEU A 13 -20.18 0.51 5.45
C LEU A 13 -21.42 0.95 4.67
N LYS A 14 -22.28 0.01 4.28
CA LYS A 14 -23.52 0.30 3.54
C LYS A 14 -24.40 1.31 4.28
N GLY A 15 -24.80 2.36 3.58
CA GLY A 15 -25.68 3.40 4.11
C GLY A 15 -24.97 4.59 4.73
N LEU A 16 -23.64 4.56 4.88
CA LEU A 16 -22.85 5.71 5.34
C LEU A 16 -22.68 6.74 4.23
N GLU A 17 -22.59 8.01 4.60
CA GLU A 17 -22.30 9.10 3.67
C GLU A 17 -20.86 9.02 3.16
N TYR A 18 -20.69 9.03 1.85
CA TYR A 18 -19.36 8.99 1.20
C TYR A 18 -18.51 10.20 1.61
N ALA A 19 -19.10 11.39 1.70
CA ALA A 19 -18.41 12.61 2.12
C ALA A 19 -17.81 12.50 3.52
N GLN A 20 -18.51 11.84 4.45
CA GLN A 20 -18.01 11.58 5.80
C GLN A 20 -16.80 10.62 5.78
N ALA A 21 -16.85 9.57 4.97
CA ALA A 21 -15.72 8.65 4.81
C ALA A 21 -14.49 9.36 4.22
N VAL A 22 -14.69 10.23 3.23
CA VAL A 22 -13.61 11.06 2.65
C VAL A 22 -13.01 11.97 3.70
N GLU A 23 -13.82 12.65 4.51
CA GLU A 23 -13.33 13.58 5.53
C GLU A 23 -12.49 12.86 6.60
N ILE A 24 -12.92 11.69 7.05
CA ILE A 24 -12.15 10.86 7.99
C ILE A 24 -10.78 10.46 7.38
N CYS A 25 -10.74 10.17 6.09
CA CYS A 25 -9.52 9.70 5.42
C CYS A 25 -8.52 10.81 5.07
N LYS A 26 -8.92 12.09 5.10
CA LYS A 26 -8.01 13.21 4.77
C LYS A 26 -6.84 13.33 5.73
N ASP A 27 -7.07 13.09 7.01
CA ASP A 27 -6.12 13.35 8.09
C ASP A 27 -5.65 12.07 8.79
N LEU A 28 -5.57 10.97 8.05
CA LEU A 28 -4.97 9.75 8.56
C LEU A 28 -3.51 10.02 8.99
N PRO A 29 -3.12 9.56 10.19
CA PRO A 29 -1.77 9.76 10.68
C PRO A 29 -0.78 9.01 9.81
N LEU A 30 0.33 9.66 9.47
CA LEU A 30 1.42 9.03 8.76
C LEU A 30 2.34 8.29 9.73
N MET A 31 2.96 7.23 9.26
CA MET A 31 3.99 6.50 10.01
C MET A 31 5.18 7.43 10.28
N PRO A 32 5.77 7.42 11.48
CA PRO A 32 7.00 8.15 11.78
C PRO A 32 8.09 7.87 10.73
N GLY A 33 8.78 8.92 10.28
CA GLY A 33 9.83 8.84 9.27
C GLY A 33 9.35 8.72 7.83
N ALA A 34 8.03 8.78 7.57
CA ALA A 34 7.49 8.61 6.21
C ALA A 34 7.96 9.72 5.26
N HIS A 35 7.90 10.98 5.67
CA HIS A 35 8.36 12.11 4.85
C HIS A 35 9.86 12.01 4.54
N GLU A 36 10.65 11.69 5.56
CA GLU A 36 12.11 11.58 5.47
C GLU A 36 12.49 10.44 4.53
N LEU A 37 11.88 9.24 4.69
CA LEU A 37 12.13 8.10 3.82
C LEU A 37 11.83 8.45 2.36
N ILE A 38 10.62 8.95 2.07
CA ILE A 38 10.22 9.25 0.70
C ILE A 38 11.10 10.34 0.09
N SER A 39 11.41 11.40 0.84
CA SER A 39 12.29 12.46 0.41
C SER A 39 13.68 11.92 0.04
N GLU A 40 14.24 11.04 0.85
CA GLU A 40 15.59 10.49 0.61
C GLU A 40 15.59 9.53 -0.59
N LEU A 41 14.59 8.69 -0.74
CA LEU A 41 14.43 7.81 -1.91
C LEU A 41 14.30 8.63 -3.21
N LYS A 42 13.56 9.74 -3.18
CA LYS A 42 13.42 10.64 -4.33
C LYS A 42 14.73 11.33 -4.72
N LYS A 43 15.55 11.72 -3.74
CA LYS A 43 16.91 12.27 -4.00
C LYS A 43 17.82 11.25 -4.68
N GLN A 44 17.62 9.97 -4.42
CA GLN A 44 18.31 8.85 -5.04
C GLN A 44 17.67 8.38 -6.35
N ASP A 45 16.75 9.18 -6.91
CA ASP A 45 16.03 8.92 -8.18
C ASP A 45 15.11 7.69 -8.17
N TYR A 46 14.69 7.23 -6.98
CA TYR A 46 13.67 6.19 -6.89
C TYR A 46 12.30 6.70 -7.35
N LYS A 47 11.58 5.84 -8.07
CA LYS A 47 10.13 5.97 -8.25
C LYS A 47 9.45 5.26 -7.09
N VAL A 48 8.65 6.00 -6.33
CA VAL A 48 7.99 5.49 -5.13
C VAL A 48 6.53 5.23 -5.43
N VAL A 49 6.09 4.00 -5.20
CA VAL A 49 4.72 3.55 -5.50
C VAL A 49 4.10 2.90 -4.26
N CYS A 50 2.85 3.22 -3.98
CA CYS A 50 2.09 2.63 -2.88
C CYS A 50 1.10 1.57 -3.41
N PHE A 51 1.16 0.35 -2.86
CA PHE A 51 0.17 -0.71 -3.07
C PHE A 51 -0.58 -0.97 -1.78
N SER A 52 -1.86 -0.66 -1.75
CA SER A 52 -2.67 -0.76 -0.54
C SER A 52 -3.93 -1.61 -0.75
N GLY A 53 -4.16 -2.56 0.14
CA GLY A 53 -5.46 -3.25 0.25
C GLY A 53 -6.58 -2.37 0.83
N GLY A 54 -6.27 -1.13 1.22
CA GLY A 54 -7.24 -0.10 1.63
C GLY A 54 -7.89 0.61 0.44
N PHE A 55 -8.27 1.87 0.65
CA PHE A 55 -9.13 2.59 -0.29
C PHE A 55 -8.48 3.88 -0.79
N ARG A 56 -8.80 4.23 -2.03
CA ARG A 56 -8.29 5.43 -2.72
C ARG A 56 -8.56 6.73 -1.95
N ILE A 57 -9.68 6.83 -1.26
CA ILE A 57 -9.99 8.00 -0.42
C ILE A 57 -8.97 8.25 0.71
N GLY A 58 -8.19 7.22 1.09
CA GLY A 58 -7.08 7.34 2.05
C GLY A 58 -5.71 7.38 1.38
N THR A 59 -5.49 6.57 0.33
CA THR A 59 -4.16 6.50 -0.32
C THR A 59 -3.85 7.74 -1.14
N THR A 60 -4.83 8.36 -1.81
CA THR A 60 -4.60 9.59 -2.59
C THR A 60 -4.15 10.76 -1.74
N PRO A 61 -4.80 11.12 -0.61
CA PRO A 61 -4.27 12.16 0.28
C PRO A 61 -2.88 11.85 0.82
N ALA A 62 -2.60 10.60 1.18
CA ALA A 62 -1.28 10.18 1.65
C ALA A 62 -0.20 10.33 0.56
N LYS A 63 -0.52 9.93 -0.68
CA LYS A 63 0.35 10.13 -1.85
C LYS A 63 0.70 11.60 -2.05
N GLU A 64 -0.28 12.47 -2.01
CA GLU A 64 -0.08 13.92 -2.19
C GLU A 64 0.77 14.50 -1.07
N LYS A 65 0.49 14.16 0.20
CA LYS A 65 1.26 14.62 1.37
C LYS A 65 2.72 14.17 1.32
N LEU A 66 2.99 12.95 0.85
CA LEU A 66 4.33 12.36 0.84
C LEU A 66 5.10 12.56 -0.47
N GLY A 67 4.45 13.00 -1.55
CA GLY A 67 5.07 13.10 -2.86
C GLY A 67 5.35 11.74 -3.53
N ILE A 68 4.53 10.72 -3.23
CA ILE A 68 4.60 9.41 -3.86
C ILE A 68 4.18 9.53 -5.34
N ASP A 69 4.86 8.81 -6.26
CA ASP A 69 4.64 8.93 -7.70
C ASP A 69 3.31 8.31 -8.15
N ALA A 70 2.92 7.18 -7.57
CA ALA A 70 1.65 6.52 -7.87
C ALA A 70 1.10 5.74 -6.68
N ASP A 71 -0.22 5.57 -6.64
CA ASP A 71 -0.91 4.71 -5.67
C ASP A 71 -1.90 3.78 -6.38
N PHE A 72 -1.93 2.53 -5.95
CA PHE A 72 -2.88 1.52 -6.38
C PHE A 72 -3.59 0.95 -5.15
N SER A 73 -4.91 1.08 -5.16
CA SER A 73 -5.76 0.69 -4.03
C SER A 73 -7.18 0.40 -4.52
N ASN A 74 -8.06 0.02 -3.61
CA ASN A 74 -9.44 -0.28 -3.95
C ASN A 74 -10.33 0.96 -3.91
N ILE A 75 -11.52 0.84 -4.46
CA ILE A 75 -12.51 1.92 -4.57
C ILE A 75 -13.78 1.48 -3.83
N LEU A 76 -14.25 2.29 -2.91
CA LEU A 76 -15.57 2.13 -2.32
C LEU A 76 -16.61 2.59 -3.32
N HIS A 77 -17.60 1.75 -3.61
CA HIS A 77 -18.69 2.11 -4.50
C HIS A 77 -19.71 2.98 -3.74
N GLU A 78 -20.08 4.11 -4.35
CA GLU A 78 -21.11 5.00 -3.85
C GLU A 78 -22.20 5.23 -4.92
N LYS A 79 -23.38 5.56 -4.46
CA LYS A 79 -24.51 5.99 -5.30
C LYS A 79 -25.24 7.12 -4.59
N ASP A 80 -25.40 8.25 -5.29
CA ASP A 80 -26.07 9.43 -4.75
C ASP A 80 -25.46 9.92 -3.41
N GLY A 81 -24.13 9.82 -3.27
CA GLY A 81 -23.40 10.21 -2.07
C GLY A 81 -23.45 9.21 -0.91
N ILE A 82 -24.04 8.03 -1.10
CA ILE A 82 -24.18 7.00 -0.07
C ILE A 82 -23.37 5.76 -0.45
N LEU A 83 -22.60 5.24 0.49
CA LEU A 83 -21.85 3.98 0.30
C LEU A 83 -22.82 2.80 0.13
N THR A 84 -22.59 2.02 -0.91
CA THR A 84 -23.44 0.86 -1.23
C THR A 84 -23.05 -0.41 -0.49
N GLY A 85 -21.87 -0.42 0.16
CA GLY A 85 -21.27 -1.61 0.74
C GLY A 85 -20.53 -2.50 -0.27
N LEU A 86 -20.38 -2.02 -1.52
CA LEU A 86 -19.61 -2.71 -2.56
C LEU A 86 -18.21 -2.11 -2.69
N VAL A 87 -17.26 -2.93 -3.11
CA VAL A 87 -15.87 -2.57 -3.33
C VAL A 87 -15.37 -3.15 -4.64
N GLY A 88 -14.47 -2.44 -5.29
CA GLY A 88 -13.73 -2.90 -6.47
C GLY A 88 -12.34 -2.30 -6.49
N GLY A 89 -11.49 -2.72 -7.41
CA GLY A 89 -10.18 -2.13 -7.61
C GLY A 89 -9.07 -3.15 -7.82
N ASP A 90 -7.84 -2.63 -7.84
CA ASP A 90 -6.65 -3.39 -8.24
C ASP A 90 -6.08 -4.29 -7.13
N MET A 91 -6.47 -4.05 -5.86
CA MET A 91 -5.86 -4.67 -4.68
C MET A 91 -6.84 -5.58 -3.91
N MET A 92 -7.71 -6.27 -4.64
CA MET A 92 -8.78 -7.10 -4.07
C MET A 92 -8.31 -8.46 -3.55
N PHE A 93 -7.19 -8.97 -4.05
CA PHE A 93 -6.72 -10.34 -3.77
C PHE A 93 -5.36 -10.35 -3.08
N GLY A 94 -5.05 -11.43 -2.38
CA GLY A 94 -3.77 -11.61 -1.70
C GLY A 94 -2.55 -11.59 -2.62
N PHE A 95 -2.72 -11.90 -3.91
CA PHE A 95 -1.68 -11.86 -4.95
C PHE A 95 -1.62 -10.53 -5.73
N SER A 96 -2.59 -9.64 -5.56
CA SER A 96 -2.74 -8.41 -6.38
C SER A 96 -1.50 -7.53 -6.37
N LYS A 97 -0.80 -7.43 -5.23
CA LYS A 97 0.43 -6.63 -5.14
C LYS A 97 1.57 -7.23 -5.98
N GLY A 98 1.68 -8.56 -6.02
CA GLY A 98 2.66 -9.26 -6.86
C GLY A 98 2.41 -9.07 -8.35
N ASP A 99 1.14 -9.07 -8.78
CA ASP A 99 0.78 -8.79 -10.17
C ASP A 99 1.06 -7.33 -10.54
N MET A 100 0.75 -6.41 -9.64
CA MET A 100 0.91 -4.99 -9.89
C MET A 100 2.38 -4.57 -9.95
N ILE A 101 3.25 -5.10 -9.09
CA ILE A 101 4.67 -4.76 -9.12
C ILE A 101 5.30 -5.18 -10.46
N GLN A 102 4.94 -6.34 -11.00
CA GLN A 102 5.42 -6.79 -12.30
C GLN A 102 5.01 -5.84 -13.44
N ARG A 103 3.76 -5.36 -13.41
CA ARG A 103 3.26 -4.38 -14.40
C ARG A 103 4.01 -3.06 -14.29
N VAL A 104 4.23 -2.55 -13.08
CA VAL A 104 4.97 -1.31 -12.85
C VAL A 104 6.43 -1.45 -13.29
N GLN A 105 7.08 -2.56 -12.95
CA GLN A 105 8.45 -2.85 -13.41
C GLN A 105 8.55 -2.87 -14.94
N ALA A 106 7.65 -3.54 -15.61
CA ALA A 106 7.62 -3.61 -17.08
C ALA A 106 7.41 -2.22 -17.71
N MET A 107 6.48 -1.42 -17.14
CA MET A 107 6.20 -0.06 -17.62
C MET A 107 7.38 0.90 -17.43
N LEU A 108 8.10 0.78 -16.32
CA LEU A 108 9.25 1.65 -16.00
C LEU A 108 10.58 1.12 -16.54
N GLY A 109 10.63 -0.09 -17.08
CA GLY A 109 11.88 -0.75 -17.49
C GLY A 109 12.83 -1.03 -16.31
N VAL A 110 12.28 -1.29 -15.12
CA VAL A 110 13.04 -1.52 -13.89
C VAL A 110 13.12 -3.02 -13.61
N SER A 111 14.33 -3.50 -13.32
CA SER A 111 14.56 -4.90 -12.98
C SER A 111 14.38 -5.18 -11.49
N LYS A 112 14.33 -6.45 -11.13
CA LYS A 112 14.27 -6.94 -9.74
C LYS A 112 15.41 -6.38 -8.89
N GLU A 113 16.64 -6.34 -9.42
CA GLU A 113 17.85 -5.90 -8.73
C GLU A 113 17.78 -4.42 -8.32
N ASN A 114 16.98 -3.64 -9.05
CA ASN A 114 16.75 -2.22 -8.80
C ASN A 114 15.42 -1.94 -8.10
N THR A 115 14.83 -2.96 -7.49
CA THR A 115 13.54 -2.87 -6.82
C THR A 115 13.69 -3.13 -5.32
N LEU A 116 13.12 -2.24 -4.52
CA LEU A 116 12.93 -2.39 -3.08
C LEU A 116 11.44 -2.49 -2.79
N VAL A 117 11.04 -3.44 -1.97
CA VAL A 117 9.68 -3.55 -1.44
C VAL A 117 9.70 -3.52 0.08
N ALA A 118 8.68 -2.91 0.67
CA ALA A 118 8.46 -2.91 2.11
C ALA A 118 7.00 -3.25 2.41
N GLY A 119 6.77 -4.05 3.43
CA GLY A 119 5.43 -4.46 3.84
C GLY A 119 5.39 -4.98 5.28
N ASP A 120 4.19 -5.28 5.76
CA ASP A 120 3.94 -5.73 7.13
C ASP A 120 3.07 -7.00 7.23
N GLY A 121 2.39 -7.38 6.15
CA GLY A 121 1.37 -8.40 6.17
C GLY A 121 1.50 -9.53 5.13
N ALA A 122 0.60 -10.50 5.24
CA ALA A 122 0.60 -11.67 4.35
C ALA A 122 0.37 -11.34 2.87
N ASN A 123 -0.40 -10.28 2.57
CA ASN A 123 -0.64 -9.82 1.20
C ASN A 123 0.59 -9.17 0.55
N ASP A 124 1.62 -8.81 1.33
CA ASP A 124 2.87 -8.27 0.84
C ASP A 124 3.85 -9.35 0.37
N VAL A 125 3.69 -10.59 0.84
CA VAL A 125 4.52 -11.74 0.43
C VAL A 125 4.58 -11.88 -1.09
N SER A 126 3.46 -11.61 -1.78
CA SER A 126 3.37 -11.74 -3.23
C SER A 126 4.29 -10.80 -4.01
N MET A 127 4.76 -9.70 -3.43
CA MET A 127 5.71 -8.77 -4.06
C MET A 127 7.17 -9.22 -3.93
N PHE A 128 7.51 -9.96 -2.87
CA PHE A 128 8.89 -10.25 -2.49
C PHE A 128 9.71 -10.99 -3.56
N PRO A 129 9.14 -11.92 -4.35
CA PRO A 129 9.89 -12.57 -5.44
C PRO A 129 10.40 -11.60 -6.51
N TYR A 130 9.79 -10.41 -6.62
CA TYR A 130 10.09 -9.41 -7.65
C TYR A 130 11.01 -8.28 -7.17
N ALA A 131 11.59 -8.40 -5.98
CA ALA A 131 12.50 -7.40 -5.41
C ALA A 131 13.77 -8.03 -4.87
N ASP A 132 14.90 -7.32 -5.02
CA ASP A 132 16.16 -7.69 -4.38
C ASP A 132 16.14 -7.29 -2.91
N LYS A 133 15.77 -6.04 -2.59
CA LYS A 133 15.61 -5.55 -1.22
C LYS A 133 14.17 -5.78 -0.75
N ARG A 134 14.01 -6.66 0.23
CA ARG A 134 12.72 -7.09 0.77
C ARG A 134 12.64 -6.77 2.25
N VAL A 135 11.94 -5.70 2.57
CA VAL A 135 11.85 -5.15 3.93
C VAL A 135 10.57 -5.65 4.60
N ALA A 136 10.73 -6.33 5.73
CA ALA A 136 9.64 -6.61 6.67
C ALA A 136 9.63 -5.51 7.74
N PHE A 137 8.70 -4.57 7.63
CA PHE A 137 8.60 -3.41 8.52
C PHE A 137 7.53 -3.64 9.59
N CYS A 138 7.93 -3.77 10.86
CA CYS A 138 7.04 -4.10 11.98
C CYS A 138 6.08 -5.25 11.63
N ALA A 139 6.58 -6.24 10.92
CA ALA A 139 5.80 -7.21 10.16
C ALA A 139 5.46 -8.45 10.97
N LYS A 140 4.46 -9.17 10.47
CA LYS A 140 4.12 -10.52 10.93
C LYS A 140 5.22 -11.52 10.53
N ASP A 141 5.36 -12.59 11.31
CA ASP A 141 6.39 -13.62 11.11
C ASP A 141 6.38 -14.24 9.72
N ILE A 142 5.21 -14.36 9.10
CA ILE A 142 5.08 -14.88 7.73
C ILE A 142 5.88 -14.04 6.73
N LEU A 143 5.88 -12.71 6.87
CA LEU A 143 6.62 -11.82 5.99
C LEU A 143 8.10 -11.76 6.36
N LYS A 144 8.42 -11.78 7.66
CA LYS A 144 9.81 -11.77 8.13
C LYS A 144 10.63 -12.94 7.59
N LYS A 145 10.01 -14.11 7.39
CA LYS A 145 10.67 -15.31 6.84
C LYS A 145 11.11 -15.13 5.39
N GLU A 146 10.41 -14.30 4.62
CA GLU A 146 10.68 -14.05 3.21
C GLU A 146 11.55 -12.80 2.98
N ALA A 147 11.75 -12.00 4.04
CA ALA A 147 12.51 -10.76 4.00
C ALA A 147 14.02 -10.99 4.10
N ASN A 148 14.81 -10.10 3.52
CA ASN A 148 16.24 -10.01 3.77
C ASN A 148 16.63 -8.78 4.61
N ILE A 149 15.68 -7.90 4.89
CA ILE A 149 15.82 -6.76 5.80
C ILE A 149 14.64 -6.78 6.77
N ILE A 150 14.90 -6.75 8.07
CA ILE A 150 13.88 -6.74 9.11
C ILE A 150 14.02 -5.44 9.91
N VAL A 151 12.95 -4.67 9.98
CA VAL A 151 12.87 -3.43 10.76
C VAL A 151 11.73 -3.57 11.76
N ASP A 152 12.05 -3.68 13.04
CA ASP A 152 11.06 -3.80 14.12
C ASP A 152 10.84 -2.48 14.88
N LYS A 153 11.68 -1.48 14.64
CA LYS A 153 11.45 -0.12 15.16
C LYS A 153 10.42 0.59 14.31
N LYS A 154 9.44 1.21 14.96
CA LYS A 154 8.32 1.90 14.30
C LYS A 154 8.73 3.29 13.80
N ASP A 155 9.72 3.31 12.91
CA ASP A 155 10.26 4.49 12.24
C ASP A 155 10.72 4.09 10.84
N LEU A 156 10.13 4.67 9.80
CA LEU A 156 10.42 4.30 8.41
C LEU A 156 11.83 4.72 7.95
N THR A 157 12.49 5.65 8.65
CA THR A 157 13.89 6.02 8.34
C THR A 157 14.86 4.87 8.55
N GLU A 158 14.52 3.88 9.37
CA GLU A 158 15.33 2.68 9.59
C GLU A 158 15.51 1.83 8.32
N ILE A 159 14.66 2.02 7.32
CA ILE A 159 14.80 1.37 6.00
C ILE A 159 16.00 1.91 5.22
N LEU A 160 16.47 3.12 5.55
CA LEU A 160 17.63 3.76 4.90
C LEU A 160 18.99 3.25 5.42
N ASN A 161 19.00 2.55 6.56
CA ASN A 161 20.20 2.02 7.20
C ASN A 161 20.56 0.62 6.67
#